data_ce86251278b537dd1d2b146fcfe2071d
#
_entry.id   ce86251278b537dd1d2b146fcfe2071d
#
_cell.length_a   1.000
_cell.length_b   1.000
_cell.length_c   1.000
_cell.angle_alpha   90.00
_cell.angle_beta   90.00
_cell.angle_gamma   90.00
#
_symmetry.space_group_name_H-M   'P 1'
#
loop_
_entity.id
_entity.type
_entity.pdbx_description
1 polymer ?
#
loop_
_entity_poly.entity_id
_entity_poly.type
_entity_poly.pdbx_seq_one_letter_code
_entity_poly.pdbx_strand_id
1 'polypeptide(L)'
;MARFSLEGYRKQWPRVGGVLAMALGGATALAAGRMSKPQTLSAVNFGALLVHQYEEYQDPGWFPGQFNHGLFHSDSPRNYVLNTNSALCVNTAFAYPYYIAPILFPKVRWLGLSPVLFGMMQAVGHGVIFPRLAGDKYSPGFLASALLHVPIGVTYIRAVQADRPLAGAEWAAAIAYTVAFATVGVAGPNLLMHDKNSP
;
A
#
# COMPACT_ATOMS: atom_id res chain seq x y z
N MET A 1 -31.57 -2.57 6.38
CA MET A 1 -30.37 -2.23 5.56
C MET A 1 -29.54 -1.22 6.34
N ALA A 2 -28.31 -1.53 6.70
CA ALA A 2 -27.40 -0.56 7.33
C ALA A 2 -27.16 0.57 6.32
N ARG A 3 -27.43 1.82 6.72
CA ARG A 3 -27.12 2.98 5.88
C ARG A 3 -25.60 3.12 5.80
N PHE A 4 -25.04 3.13 4.58
CA PHE A 4 -23.65 3.49 4.35
C PHE A 4 -23.44 4.91 4.88
N SER A 5 -22.50 5.07 5.80
CA SER A 5 -22.14 6.38 6.35
C SER A 5 -20.63 6.56 6.27
N LEU A 6 -20.17 7.80 6.13
CA LEU A 6 -18.73 8.12 6.13
C LEU A 6 -18.05 7.66 7.43
N GLU A 7 -18.75 7.80 8.57
CA GLU A 7 -18.26 7.31 9.85
C GLU A 7 -18.15 5.79 9.89
N GLY A 8 -19.11 5.06 9.31
CA GLY A 8 -19.06 3.62 9.16
C GLY A 8 -17.91 3.18 8.27
N TYR A 9 -17.69 3.87 7.14
CA TYR A 9 -16.58 3.59 6.24
C TYR A 9 -15.23 3.85 6.92
N ARG A 10 -15.09 4.96 7.63
CA ARG A 10 -13.88 5.32 8.37
C ARG A 10 -13.39 4.23 9.32
N LYS A 11 -14.33 3.49 9.92
CA LYS A 11 -14.03 2.38 10.86
C LYS A 11 -13.86 1.02 10.18
N GLN A 12 -14.40 0.86 8.97
CA GLN A 12 -14.49 -0.44 8.30
C GLN A 12 -13.70 -0.52 6.99
N TRP A 13 -13.00 0.55 6.59
CA TRP A 13 -12.30 0.59 5.31
C TRP A 13 -11.34 -0.58 5.08
N PRO A 14 -10.63 -1.15 6.08
CA PRO A 14 -9.75 -2.29 5.83
C PRO A 14 -10.54 -3.56 5.48
N ARG A 15 -11.72 -3.76 6.09
CA ARG A 15 -12.61 -4.87 5.75
C ARG A 15 -13.22 -4.69 4.36
N VAL A 16 -13.62 -3.46 4.03
CA VAL A 16 -14.08 -3.11 2.67
C VAL A 16 -12.97 -3.38 1.68
N GLY A 17 -11.72 -3.01 2.00
CA GLY A 17 -10.53 -3.32 1.21
C GLY A 17 -10.34 -4.82 0.99
N GLY A 18 -10.50 -5.65 2.01
CA GLY A 18 -10.44 -7.11 1.88
C GLY A 18 -11.49 -7.68 0.92
N VAL A 19 -12.73 -7.18 0.97
CA VAL A 19 -13.79 -7.56 0.00
C VAL A 19 -13.44 -7.08 -1.41
N LEU A 20 -12.94 -5.85 -1.54
CA LEU A 20 -12.49 -5.30 -2.82
C LEU A 20 -11.32 -6.09 -3.41
N ALA A 21 -10.40 -6.62 -2.59
CA ALA A 21 -9.32 -7.46 -3.06
C ALA A 21 -9.83 -8.73 -3.76
N MET A 22 -10.82 -9.39 -3.17
CA MET A 22 -11.45 -10.58 -3.77
C MET A 22 -12.17 -10.23 -5.08
N ALA A 23 -12.97 -9.16 -5.10
CA ALA A 23 -13.68 -8.70 -6.28
C ALA A 23 -12.71 -8.29 -7.41
N LEU A 24 -11.66 -7.57 -7.08
CA LEU A 24 -10.61 -7.16 -8.02
C LEU A 24 -9.85 -8.37 -8.57
N GLY A 25 -9.54 -9.35 -7.73
CA GLY A 25 -8.89 -10.59 -8.15
C GLY A 25 -9.74 -11.34 -9.18
N GLY A 26 -11.03 -11.52 -8.92
CA GLY A 26 -11.96 -12.12 -9.86
C GLY A 26 -12.12 -11.34 -11.17
N ALA A 27 -12.29 -10.02 -11.08
CA ALA A 27 -12.38 -9.14 -12.25
C ALA A 27 -11.09 -9.16 -13.09
N THR A 28 -9.93 -9.15 -12.44
CA THR A 28 -8.64 -9.22 -13.14
C THR A 28 -8.44 -10.55 -13.84
N ALA A 29 -8.81 -11.66 -13.20
CA ALA A 29 -8.76 -12.98 -13.82
C ALA A 29 -9.65 -13.07 -15.08
N LEU A 30 -10.87 -12.53 -15.02
CA LEU A 30 -11.79 -12.49 -16.16
C LEU A 30 -11.31 -11.56 -17.29
N ALA A 31 -10.60 -10.48 -16.95
CA ALA A 31 -10.12 -9.48 -17.89
C ALA A 31 -8.70 -9.75 -18.40
N ALA A 32 -7.96 -10.71 -17.84
CA ALA A 32 -6.53 -10.92 -18.10
C ALA A 32 -6.20 -11.11 -19.59
N GLY A 33 -7.06 -11.78 -20.36
CA GLY A 33 -6.90 -11.95 -21.80
C GLY A 33 -7.09 -10.67 -22.64
N ARG A 34 -7.61 -9.59 -22.04
CA ARG A 34 -7.87 -8.28 -22.69
C ARG A 34 -6.92 -7.20 -22.21
N MET A 35 -6.12 -7.47 -21.20
CA MET A 35 -5.17 -6.54 -20.59
C MET A 35 -3.75 -6.87 -21.02
N SER A 36 -2.89 -5.87 -21.13
CA SER A 36 -1.46 -6.10 -21.27
C SER A 36 -0.89 -6.74 -20.00
N LYS A 37 0.22 -7.48 -20.11
CA LYS A 37 0.85 -8.10 -18.93
C LYS A 37 1.23 -7.09 -17.84
N PRO A 38 1.84 -5.92 -18.14
CA PRO A 38 2.08 -4.89 -17.11
C PRO A 38 0.78 -4.37 -16.49
N GLN A 39 -0.28 -4.21 -17.27
CA GLN A 39 -1.59 -3.76 -16.77
C GLN A 39 -2.21 -4.77 -15.80
N THR A 40 -2.19 -6.06 -16.16
CA THR A 40 -2.65 -7.14 -15.29
C THR A 40 -1.84 -7.17 -13.99
N LEU A 41 -0.51 -7.06 -14.07
CA LEU A 41 0.35 -7.04 -12.90
C LEU A 41 0.13 -5.80 -12.02
N SER A 42 -0.19 -4.65 -12.59
CA SER A 42 -0.58 -3.46 -11.82
C SER A 42 -1.91 -3.67 -11.09
N ALA A 43 -2.89 -4.33 -11.71
CA ALA A 43 -4.15 -4.67 -11.05
C ALA A 43 -3.95 -5.69 -9.91
N VAL A 44 -3.11 -6.70 -10.13
CA VAL A 44 -2.73 -7.68 -9.09
C VAL A 44 -1.96 -7.00 -7.96
N ASN A 45 -1.08 -6.01 -8.26
CA ASN A 45 -0.36 -5.24 -7.24
C ASN A 45 -1.30 -4.34 -6.41
N PHE A 46 -2.35 -3.80 -7.03
CA PHE A 46 -3.40 -3.11 -6.26
C PHE A 46 -4.18 -4.08 -5.35
N GLY A 47 -4.48 -5.28 -5.83
CA GLY A 47 -5.03 -6.34 -4.98
C GLY A 47 -4.12 -6.70 -3.80
N ALA A 48 -2.81 -6.79 -4.05
CA ALA A 48 -1.81 -7.02 -3.01
C ALA A 48 -1.78 -5.89 -1.96
N LEU A 49 -1.92 -4.62 -2.38
CA LEU A 49 -2.06 -3.50 -1.44
C LEU A 49 -3.26 -3.69 -0.52
N LEU A 50 -4.42 -4.06 -1.07
CA LEU A 50 -5.64 -4.25 -0.27
C LEU A 50 -5.49 -5.38 0.76
N VAL A 51 -4.80 -6.46 0.41
CA VAL A 51 -4.46 -7.56 1.33
C VAL A 51 -3.46 -7.08 2.38
N HIS A 52 -2.45 -6.31 1.99
CA HIS A 52 -1.47 -5.71 2.88
C HIS A 52 -2.13 -4.80 3.93
N GLN A 53 -3.01 -3.92 3.49
CA GLN A 53 -3.79 -3.05 4.37
C GLN A 53 -4.70 -3.85 5.33
N TYR A 54 -5.27 -4.96 4.87
CA TYR A 54 -6.05 -5.84 5.73
C TYR A 54 -5.17 -6.46 6.83
N GLU A 55 -3.97 -6.92 6.50
CA GLU A 55 -3.01 -7.44 7.46
C GLU A 55 -2.58 -6.37 8.47
N GLU A 56 -2.31 -5.15 8.03
CA GLU A 56 -1.88 -4.04 8.90
C GLU A 56 -2.95 -3.57 9.89
N TYR A 57 -4.21 -3.46 9.42
CA TYR A 57 -5.27 -2.74 10.14
C TYR A 57 -6.41 -3.63 10.63
N GLN A 58 -6.51 -4.89 10.20
CA GLN A 58 -7.63 -5.76 10.55
C GLN A 58 -7.21 -7.09 11.17
N ASP A 59 -6.33 -7.86 10.54
CA ASP A 59 -5.92 -9.18 11.00
C ASP A 59 -4.47 -9.47 10.59
N PRO A 60 -3.52 -9.43 11.54
CA PRO A 60 -3.69 -9.23 12.98
C PRO A 60 -3.93 -7.77 13.42
N GLY A 61 -3.76 -6.77 12.56
CA GLY A 61 -4.31 -5.42 12.72
C GLY A 61 -3.63 -4.48 13.70
N TRP A 62 -2.50 -4.83 14.29
CA TRP A 62 -1.85 -4.01 15.34
C TRP A 62 -0.69 -3.13 14.82
N PHE A 63 -0.49 -3.06 13.51
CA PHE A 63 0.59 -2.25 12.92
C PHE A 63 0.55 -0.76 13.34
N PRO A 64 -0.61 -0.06 13.43
CA PRO A 64 -0.63 1.33 13.87
C PRO A 64 0.03 1.54 15.24
N GLY A 65 -0.23 0.65 16.18
CA GLY A 65 0.39 0.70 17.52
C GLY A 65 1.90 0.50 17.46
N GLN A 66 2.37 -0.47 16.67
CA GLN A 66 3.79 -0.73 16.45
C GLN A 66 4.49 0.47 15.81
N PHE A 67 3.90 1.04 14.76
CA PHE A 67 4.41 2.21 14.06
C PHE A 67 4.57 3.41 15.01
N ASN A 68 3.53 3.70 15.77
CA ASN A 68 3.51 4.82 16.72
C ASN A 68 4.52 4.63 17.85
N HIS A 69 4.60 3.42 18.41
CA HIS A 69 5.55 3.11 19.47
C HIS A 69 7.00 3.10 18.94
N GLY A 70 7.27 2.38 17.86
CA GLY A 70 8.62 2.16 17.37
C GLY A 70 9.27 3.39 16.76
N LEU A 71 8.52 4.15 15.95
CA LEU A 71 9.07 5.32 15.24
C LEU A 71 8.99 6.62 16.04
N PHE A 72 7.93 6.80 16.82
CA PHE A 72 7.64 8.08 17.48
C PHE A 72 7.73 8.01 19.00
N HIS A 73 8.04 6.82 19.57
CA HIS A 73 8.06 6.61 21.01
C HIS A 73 6.80 7.14 21.70
N SER A 74 5.66 6.97 21.03
CA SER A 74 4.39 7.57 21.45
C SER A 74 3.94 7.02 22.81
N ASP A 75 3.51 7.91 23.69
CA ASP A 75 2.82 7.61 24.95
C ASP A 75 1.34 7.22 24.71
N SER A 76 0.84 7.44 23.52
CA SER A 76 -0.52 7.11 23.07
C SER A 76 -0.50 6.28 21.77
N PRO A 77 0.12 5.07 21.77
CA PRO A 77 0.42 4.34 20.54
C PRO A 77 -0.82 3.88 19.76
N ARG A 78 -2.01 3.88 20.38
CA ARG A 78 -3.25 3.47 19.71
C ARG A 78 -3.74 4.48 18.67
N ASN A 79 -3.45 5.77 18.85
CA ASN A 79 -4.05 6.86 18.07
C ASN A 79 -3.13 8.05 17.78
N TYR A 80 -1.83 7.96 18.09
CA TYR A 80 -0.89 9.05 17.88
C TYR A 80 0.51 8.50 17.52
N VAL A 81 1.10 8.88 16.45
CA VAL A 81 0.87 9.89 15.40
C VAL A 81 -0.14 9.39 14.36
N LEU A 82 -0.03 8.13 13.97
CA LEU A 82 -0.95 7.43 13.08
C LEU A 82 -2.25 7.13 13.85
N ASN A 83 -3.36 7.66 13.36
CA ASN A 83 -4.69 7.47 13.89
C ASN A 83 -5.66 7.02 12.78
N THR A 84 -6.93 6.78 13.12
CA THR A 84 -7.94 6.30 12.17
C THR A 84 -8.13 7.26 10.98
N ASN A 85 -8.02 8.56 11.18
CA ASN A 85 -8.23 9.55 10.12
C ASN A 85 -7.02 9.64 9.19
N SER A 86 -5.80 9.72 9.74
CA SER A 86 -4.58 9.72 8.93
C SER A 86 -4.41 8.38 8.19
N ALA A 87 -4.72 7.24 8.84
CA ALA A 87 -4.73 5.93 8.21
C ALA A 87 -5.68 5.87 7.01
N LEU A 88 -6.93 6.32 7.17
CA LEU A 88 -7.89 6.39 6.08
C LEU A 88 -7.37 7.27 4.92
N CYS A 89 -6.84 8.46 5.25
CA CYS A 89 -6.33 9.40 4.25
C CYS A 89 -5.16 8.78 3.47
N VAL A 90 -4.15 8.24 4.15
CA VAL A 90 -3.00 7.55 3.53
C VAL A 90 -3.47 6.43 2.62
N ASN A 91 -4.29 5.54 3.15
CA ASN A 91 -4.56 4.25 2.53
C ASN A 91 -5.65 4.29 1.47
N THR A 92 -6.56 5.25 1.51
CA THR A 92 -7.64 5.35 0.51
C THR A 92 -7.51 6.58 -0.38
N ALA A 93 -7.29 7.78 0.19
CA ALA A 93 -7.24 9.00 -0.62
C ALA A 93 -5.94 9.12 -1.43
N PHE A 94 -4.81 8.63 -0.90
CA PHE A 94 -3.52 8.68 -1.60
C PHE A 94 -3.14 7.33 -2.23
N ALA A 95 -3.19 6.23 -1.48
CA ALA A 95 -2.68 4.96 -1.99
C ALA A 95 -3.55 4.37 -3.11
N TYR A 96 -4.88 4.47 -3.04
CA TYR A 96 -5.72 3.94 -4.11
C TYR A 96 -5.46 4.62 -5.46
N PRO A 97 -5.49 5.96 -5.60
CA PRO A 97 -5.12 6.61 -6.86
C PRO A 97 -3.71 6.26 -7.33
N TYR A 98 -2.74 6.18 -6.42
CA TYR A 98 -1.36 5.84 -6.72
C TYR A 98 -1.22 4.43 -7.35
N TYR A 99 -1.98 3.43 -6.86
CA TYR A 99 -1.98 2.07 -7.39
C TYR A 99 -2.93 1.86 -8.58
N ILE A 100 -3.99 2.67 -8.70
CA ILE A 100 -4.94 2.59 -9.82
C ILE A 100 -4.37 3.26 -11.08
N ALA A 101 -3.61 4.34 -10.94
CA ALA A 101 -3.07 5.10 -12.07
C ALA A 101 -2.36 4.22 -13.13
N PRO A 102 -1.48 3.27 -12.79
CA PRO A 102 -0.85 2.42 -13.80
C PRO A 102 -1.80 1.42 -14.48
N ILE A 103 -2.94 1.09 -13.86
CA ILE A 103 -3.96 0.25 -14.50
C ILE A 103 -4.63 1.04 -15.62
N LEU A 104 -4.87 2.33 -15.39
CA LEU A 104 -5.51 3.24 -16.36
C LEU A 104 -4.54 3.71 -17.44
N PHE A 105 -3.25 3.86 -17.10
CA PHE A 105 -2.20 4.34 -17.99
C PHE A 105 -1.06 3.32 -18.19
N PRO A 106 -1.35 2.10 -18.67
CA PRO A 106 -0.38 1.00 -18.70
C PRO A 106 0.82 1.23 -19.65
N LYS A 107 0.72 2.20 -20.56
CA LYS A 107 1.81 2.59 -21.47
C LYS A 107 2.88 3.44 -20.78
N VAL A 108 2.57 4.04 -19.63
CA VAL A 108 3.50 4.85 -18.83
C VAL A 108 4.24 3.94 -17.87
N ARG A 109 5.34 3.36 -18.32
CA ARG A 109 6.05 2.26 -17.64
C ARG A 109 6.55 2.64 -16.25
N TRP A 110 7.11 3.84 -16.09
CA TRP A 110 7.59 4.34 -14.81
C TRP A 110 6.46 4.51 -13.78
N LEU A 111 5.25 4.83 -14.25
CA LEU A 111 4.09 5.00 -13.38
C LEU A 111 3.68 3.71 -12.68
N GLY A 112 3.80 2.57 -13.38
CA GLY A 112 3.55 1.26 -12.77
C GLY A 112 4.75 0.72 -11.97
N LEU A 113 5.97 1.12 -12.35
CA LEU A 113 7.17 0.75 -11.62
C LEU A 113 7.19 1.35 -10.20
N SER A 114 6.67 2.57 -10.03
CA SER A 114 6.67 3.28 -8.76
C SER A 114 5.91 2.55 -7.63
N PRO A 115 4.61 2.19 -7.74
CA PRO A 115 3.93 1.44 -6.70
C PRO A 115 4.47 0.02 -6.51
N VAL A 116 5.09 -0.56 -7.53
CA VAL A 116 5.81 -1.83 -7.42
C VAL A 116 7.01 -1.69 -6.50
N LEU A 117 7.85 -0.67 -6.71
CA LEU A 117 9.01 -0.38 -5.85
C LEU A 117 8.57 -0.09 -4.42
N PHE A 118 7.53 0.72 -4.24
CA PHE A 118 6.98 1.01 -2.91
C PHE A 118 6.52 -0.27 -2.20
N GLY A 119 5.75 -1.13 -2.87
CA GLY A 119 5.29 -2.40 -2.31
C GLY A 119 6.45 -3.34 -1.93
N MET A 120 7.49 -3.44 -2.78
CA MET A 120 8.67 -4.25 -2.46
C MET A 120 9.45 -3.70 -1.26
N MET A 121 9.53 -2.37 -1.11
CA MET A 121 10.19 -1.74 0.06
C MET A 121 9.46 -2.04 1.36
N GLN A 122 8.16 -2.27 1.34
CA GLN A 122 7.39 -2.67 2.52
C GLN A 122 7.90 -3.97 3.14
N ALA A 123 8.45 -4.90 2.34
CA ALA A 123 9.07 -6.12 2.88
C ALA A 123 10.28 -5.82 3.77
N VAL A 124 11.03 -4.77 3.47
CA VAL A 124 12.14 -4.29 4.32
C VAL A 124 11.58 -3.55 5.53
N GLY A 125 10.59 -2.69 5.34
CA GLY A 125 9.90 -1.96 6.41
C GLY A 125 9.35 -2.91 7.47
N HIS A 126 8.45 -3.78 7.07
CA HIS A 126 7.75 -4.73 7.96
C HIS A 126 8.60 -5.94 8.37
N GLY A 127 9.58 -6.35 7.55
CA GLY A 127 10.44 -7.48 7.90
C GLY A 127 11.62 -7.13 8.81
N VAL A 128 12.06 -5.87 8.77
CA VAL A 128 13.30 -5.48 9.45
C VAL A 128 13.13 -4.21 10.30
N ILE A 129 12.62 -3.13 9.72
CA ILE A 129 12.68 -1.80 10.34
C ILE A 129 11.69 -1.70 11.50
N PHE A 130 10.40 -1.86 11.23
CA PHE A 130 9.36 -1.67 12.24
C PHE A 130 9.46 -2.64 13.42
N PRO A 131 9.67 -3.96 13.23
CA PRO A 131 9.82 -4.86 14.37
C PRO A 131 11.04 -4.53 15.22
N ARG A 132 12.18 -4.14 14.62
CA ARG A 132 13.36 -3.75 15.39
C ARG A 132 13.17 -2.49 16.20
N LEU A 133 12.54 -1.47 15.61
CA LEU A 133 12.29 -0.19 16.31
C LEU A 133 11.28 -0.35 17.44
N ALA A 134 10.31 -1.24 17.31
CA ALA A 134 9.30 -1.48 18.33
C ALA A 134 9.70 -2.54 19.36
N GLY A 135 10.78 -3.29 19.13
CA GLY A 135 11.18 -4.42 19.97
C GLY A 135 10.32 -5.67 19.76
N ASP A 136 9.65 -5.76 18.62
CA ASP A 136 8.75 -6.89 18.26
C ASP A 136 9.47 -7.92 17.39
N LYS A 137 8.89 -9.13 17.31
CA LYS A 137 9.40 -10.22 16.44
C LYS A 137 8.76 -10.21 15.05
N TYR A 138 7.65 -9.53 14.87
CA TYR A 138 6.83 -9.51 13.67
C TYR A 138 6.23 -8.11 13.46
N SER A 139 5.90 -7.79 12.22
CA SER A 139 5.13 -6.60 11.87
C SER A 139 4.01 -6.98 10.91
N PRO A 140 2.73 -6.68 11.22
CA PRO A 140 1.64 -6.85 10.26
C PRO A 140 1.91 -6.06 8.99
N GLY A 141 1.65 -6.68 7.85
CA GLY A 141 2.05 -6.20 6.52
C GLY A 141 3.26 -6.96 5.94
N PHE A 142 4.00 -7.71 6.76
CA PHE A 142 5.17 -8.46 6.29
C PHE A 142 4.80 -9.60 5.35
N LEU A 143 3.78 -10.41 5.68
CA LEU A 143 3.41 -11.55 4.84
C LEU A 143 2.92 -11.09 3.47
N ALA A 144 2.03 -10.10 3.41
CA ALA A 144 1.57 -9.54 2.15
C ALA A 144 2.73 -8.92 1.34
N SER A 145 3.66 -8.23 2.01
CA SER A 145 4.83 -7.67 1.32
C SER A 145 5.75 -8.74 0.75
N ALA A 146 6.12 -9.72 1.55
CA ALA A 146 7.08 -10.75 1.17
C ALA A 146 6.50 -11.73 0.13
N LEU A 147 5.23 -12.14 0.30
CA LEU A 147 4.59 -13.18 -0.50
C LEU A 147 3.83 -12.64 -1.71
N LEU A 148 3.43 -11.37 -1.72
CA LEU A 148 2.69 -10.76 -2.82
C LEU A 148 3.51 -9.66 -3.48
N HIS A 149 3.82 -8.55 -2.79
CA HIS A 149 4.48 -7.40 -3.42
C HIS A 149 5.84 -7.73 -4.03
N VAL A 150 6.68 -8.51 -3.34
CA VAL A 150 8.01 -8.86 -3.87
C VAL A 150 7.91 -9.73 -5.15
N PRO A 151 7.19 -10.86 -5.19
CA PRO A 151 7.06 -11.66 -6.42
C PRO A 151 6.37 -10.91 -7.56
N ILE A 152 5.31 -10.14 -7.26
CA ILE A 152 4.62 -9.30 -8.25
C ILE A 152 5.60 -8.26 -8.80
N GLY A 153 6.37 -7.60 -7.94
CA GLY A 153 7.32 -6.58 -8.32
C GLY A 153 8.42 -7.12 -9.24
N VAL A 154 9.03 -8.24 -8.88
CA VAL A 154 10.02 -8.92 -9.73
C VAL A 154 9.42 -9.28 -11.09
N THR A 155 8.18 -9.81 -11.09
CA THR A 155 7.50 -10.20 -12.32
C THR A 155 7.15 -8.98 -13.19
N TYR A 156 6.71 -7.88 -12.57
CA TYR A 156 6.43 -6.62 -13.25
C TYR A 156 7.68 -6.04 -13.93
N ILE A 157 8.79 -5.95 -13.20
CA ILE A 157 10.05 -5.43 -13.72
C ILE A 157 10.52 -6.26 -14.92
N ARG A 158 10.45 -7.59 -14.82
CA ARG A 158 10.78 -8.48 -15.93
C ARG A 158 9.84 -8.28 -17.13
N ALA A 159 8.54 -8.13 -16.88
CA ALA A 159 7.54 -7.96 -17.94
C ALA A 159 7.73 -6.65 -18.71
N VAL A 160 7.98 -5.52 -18.01
CA VAL A 160 8.19 -4.23 -18.68
C VAL A 160 9.54 -4.14 -19.37
N GLN A 161 10.52 -4.94 -19.01
CA GLN A 161 11.83 -5.00 -19.66
C GLN A 161 11.89 -6.01 -20.81
N ALA A 162 10.87 -6.85 -20.99
CA ALA A 162 10.83 -7.85 -22.05
C ALA A 162 10.82 -7.21 -23.45
N ASP A 163 10.15 -6.06 -23.63
CA ASP A 163 10.11 -5.36 -24.92
C ASP A 163 11.37 -4.51 -25.13
N ARG A 164 11.79 -3.79 -24.10
CA ARG A 164 13.02 -3.00 -24.06
C ARG A 164 13.47 -2.74 -22.63
N PRO A 165 14.75 -2.57 -22.36
CA PRO A 165 15.24 -2.13 -21.04
C PRO A 165 14.58 -0.82 -20.62
N LEU A 166 14.34 -0.67 -19.30
CA LEU A 166 13.92 0.60 -18.72
C LEU A 166 15.08 1.60 -18.83
N ALA A 167 14.78 2.77 -19.38
CA ALA A 167 15.76 3.87 -19.45
C ALA A 167 16.06 4.43 -18.04
N GLY A 168 17.25 5.01 -17.86
CA GLY A 168 17.60 5.68 -16.61
C GLY A 168 16.60 6.74 -16.16
N ALA A 169 16.03 7.48 -17.11
CA ALA A 169 14.97 8.47 -16.84
C ALA A 169 13.66 7.81 -16.32
N GLU A 170 13.31 6.61 -16.80
CA GLU A 170 12.13 5.89 -16.30
C GLU A 170 12.33 5.40 -14.84
N TRP A 171 13.53 4.91 -14.52
CA TRP A 171 13.92 4.57 -13.16
C TRP A 171 13.90 5.81 -12.25
N ALA A 172 14.52 6.91 -12.68
CA ALA A 172 14.56 8.15 -11.92
C ALA A 172 13.14 8.70 -11.66
N ALA A 173 12.26 8.69 -12.66
CA ALA A 173 10.87 9.13 -12.52
C ALA A 173 10.10 8.22 -11.55
N ALA A 174 10.26 6.90 -11.64
CA ALA A 174 9.61 5.96 -10.73
C ALA A 174 10.08 6.15 -9.29
N ILE A 175 11.39 6.29 -9.06
CA ILE A 175 11.96 6.51 -7.73
C ILE A 175 11.48 7.86 -7.17
N ALA A 176 11.54 8.94 -7.97
CA ALA A 176 11.08 10.27 -7.56
C ALA A 176 9.59 10.26 -7.16
N TYR A 177 8.76 9.57 -7.95
CA TYR A 177 7.32 9.45 -7.64
C TYR A 177 7.08 8.57 -6.40
N THR A 178 7.88 7.52 -6.19
CA THR A 178 7.84 6.71 -4.95
C THR A 178 8.19 7.56 -3.73
N VAL A 179 9.26 8.36 -3.82
CA VAL A 179 9.65 9.28 -2.74
C VAL A 179 8.58 10.34 -2.50
N ALA A 180 8.02 10.92 -3.55
CA ALA A 180 6.93 11.88 -3.43
C ALA A 180 5.69 11.26 -2.76
N PHE A 181 5.32 10.04 -3.12
CA PHE A 181 4.23 9.32 -2.46
C PHE A 181 4.54 9.03 -0.98
N ALA A 182 5.74 8.56 -0.66
CA ALA A 182 6.14 8.29 0.72
C ALA A 182 6.13 9.56 1.59
N THR A 183 6.57 10.70 1.04
CA THR A 183 6.64 11.97 1.78
C THR A 183 5.29 12.69 1.84
N VAL A 184 4.62 12.86 0.70
CA VAL A 184 3.36 13.62 0.65
C VAL A 184 2.15 12.74 0.99
N GLY A 185 2.09 11.53 0.42
CA GLY A 185 0.94 10.64 0.58
C GLY A 185 0.94 9.86 1.89
N VAL A 186 2.11 9.54 2.45
CA VAL A 186 2.21 8.77 3.71
C VAL A 186 2.61 9.66 4.87
N ALA A 187 3.77 10.31 4.83
CA ALA A 187 4.22 11.13 5.95
C ALA A 187 3.37 12.39 6.13
N GLY A 188 2.92 13.03 5.04
CA GLY A 188 2.10 14.25 5.10
C GLY A 188 0.85 14.09 5.97
N PRO A 189 -0.06 13.15 5.69
CA PRO A 189 -1.25 12.97 6.53
C PRO A 189 -0.92 12.65 7.99
N ASN A 190 0.09 11.82 8.25
CA ASN A 190 0.50 11.49 9.62
C ASN A 190 1.04 12.71 10.38
N LEU A 191 1.72 13.63 9.69
CA LEU A 191 2.25 14.85 10.31
C LEU A 191 1.21 15.97 10.42
N LEU A 192 0.22 16.03 9.53
CA LEU A 192 -0.78 17.10 9.50
C LEU A 192 -2.08 16.75 10.23
N MET A 193 -2.40 15.45 10.33
CA MET A 193 -3.64 14.97 10.93
C MET A 193 -3.42 14.26 12.27
N HIS A 194 -2.23 14.42 12.88
CA HIS A 194 -1.94 13.81 14.17
C HIS A 194 -2.76 14.52 15.27
N ASP A 195 -3.60 13.77 15.95
CA ASP A 195 -4.41 14.24 17.06
C ASP A 195 -4.57 13.11 18.08
N LYS A 196 -4.10 13.33 19.32
CA LYS A 196 -4.20 12.36 20.42
C LYS A 196 -5.64 12.06 20.81
N ASN A 197 -6.59 12.94 20.51
CA ASN A 197 -8.01 12.79 20.81
C ASN A 197 -8.81 12.20 19.63
N SER A 198 -8.16 11.94 18.50
CA SER A 198 -8.79 11.28 17.35
C SER A 198 -9.02 9.80 17.68
N PRO A 199 -10.25 9.29 17.45
CA PRO A 199 -10.58 7.90 17.70
C PRO A 199 -9.88 6.95 16.70
#